data_a6e685bd58ebd853d1409c3bf7aa1858
#
_entry.id   a6e685bd58ebd853d1409c3bf7aa1858
#
_cell.length_a   1.000
_cell.length_b   1.000
_cell.length_c   1.000
_cell.angle_alpha   90.00
_cell.angle_beta   90.00
_cell.angle_gamma   90.00
#
_symmetry.space_group_name_H-M   'P 1'
#
loop_
_entity.id
_entity.type
_entity.pdbx_description
1 polymer ?
#
loop_
_entity_poly.entity_id
_entity_poly.type
_entity_poly.pdbx_seq_one_letter_code
_entity_poly.pdbx_strand_id
1 'polypeptide(L)'
;MQQVMQLCEQIEKIAVEQLKLVESKQSMEEIITPLNKLIEQRQECIDKMNELMSDLSPEQKIALTGLGTDAMIERILHIDRESQRVLQEIIKATGNKLVKVQDMKKANRAYGGQDEPTEAWFFDHKR
;
A
#
# COMPACT_ATOMS: atom_id res chain seq x y z
N MET A 1 17.73 12.22 -1.87
CA MET A 1 17.45 11.02 -2.69
C MET A 1 17.54 9.72 -1.88
N GLN A 2 18.53 9.62 -1.01
CA GLN A 2 18.67 8.43 -0.16
C GLN A 2 17.47 8.22 0.74
N GLN A 3 16.90 9.29 1.27
CA GLN A 3 15.71 9.21 2.12
C GLN A 3 14.50 8.69 1.36
N VAL A 4 14.36 9.06 0.09
CA VAL A 4 13.27 8.54 -0.75
C VAL A 4 13.40 7.03 -0.92
N MET A 5 14.63 6.56 -1.17
CA MET A 5 14.89 5.12 -1.29
C MET A 5 14.55 4.39 -0.01
N GLN A 6 14.94 4.94 1.13
CA GLN A 6 14.64 4.34 2.43
C GLN A 6 13.14 4.25 2.69
N LEU A 7 12.40 5.30 2.32
CA LEU A 7 10.95 5.30 2.45
C LEU A 7 10.31 4.24 1.54
N CYS A 8 10.81 4.10 0.32
CA CYS A 8 10.33 3.03 -0.58
C CYS A 8 10.57 1.66 0.02
N GLU A 9 11.75 1.44 0.63
CA GLU A 9 12.05 0.18 1.29
C GLU A 9 11.11 -0.07 2.47
N GLN A 10 10.80 0.96 3.24
CA GLN A 10 9.85 0.84 4.35
C GLN A 10 8.46 0.49 3.84
N ILE A 11 8.02 1.13 2.78
CA ILE A 11 6.71 0.83 2.18
C ILE A 11 6.68 -0.62 1.69
N GLU A 12 7.77 -1.09 1.09
CA GLU A 12 7.85 -2.48 0.65
C GLU A 12 7.75 -3.44 1.83
N LYS A 13 8.44 -3.16 2.93
CA LYS A 13 8.36 -3.98 4.14
C LYS A 13 6.93 -4.02 4.69
N ILE A 14 6.28 -2.87 4.73
CA ILE A 14 4.90 -2.78 5.20
C ILE A 14 3.99 -3.59 4.29
N ALA A 15 4.17 -3.50 2.98
CA ALA A 15 3.38 -4.27 2.02
C ALA A 15 3.56 -5.78 2.26
N VAL A 16 4.77 -6.24 2.50
CA VAL A 16 5.04 -7.65 2.82
C VAL A 16 4.33 -8.05 4.11
N GLU A 17 4.38 -7.20 5.14
CA GLU A 17 3.69 -7.48 6.40
C GLU A 17 2.18 -7.53 6.22
N GLN A 18 1.62 -6.65 5.39
CA GLN A 18 0.20 -6.69 5.05
C GLN A 18 -0.17 -8.01 4.40
N LEU A 19 0.64 -8.47 3.45
CA LEU A 19 0.38 -9.74 2.78
C LEU A 19 0.46 -10.92 3.77
N LYS A 20 1.49 -10.95 4.61
CA LYS A 20 1.63 -11.99 5.62
C LYS A 20 0.42 -12.03 6.56
N LEU A 21 -0.06 -10.85 6.94
CA LEU A 21 -1.20 -10.74 7.83
C LEU A 21 -2.46 -11.33 7.21
N VAL A 22 -2.74 -10.98 5.95
CA VAL A 22 -3.93 -11.50 5.29
C VAL A 22 -3.81 -12.98 4.97
N GLU A 23 -2.59 -13.49 4.78
CA GLU A 23 -2.35 -14.92 4.55
C GLU A 23 -2.34 -15.74 5.82
N SER A 24 -2.40 -15.12 6.99
CA SER A 24 -2.27 -15.80 8.27
C SER A 24 -3.46 -16.68 8.63
N LYS A 25 -4.51 -16.67 7.83
CA LYS A 25 -5.73 -17.46 8.03
C LYS A 25 -6.49 -17.11 9.30
N GLN A 26 -6.26 -15.94 9.85
CA GLN A 26 -7.02 -15.43 10.99
C GLN A 26 -8.36 -14.91 10.51
N SER A 27 -9.28 -14.72 11.46
CA SER A 27 -10.57 -14.14 11.10
C SER A 27 -10.40 -12.68 10.69
N MET A 28 -11.36 -12.18 9.93
CA MET A 28 -11.35 -10.78 9.53
C MET A 28 -11.28 -9.86 10.75
N GLU A 29 -11.94 -10.23 11.85
CA GLU A 29 -11.91 -9.43 13.06
C GLU A 29 -10.52 -9.32 13.66
N GLU A 30 -9.75 -10.39 13.58
CA GLU A 30 -8.38 -10.41 14.09
C GLU A 30 -7.43 -9.65 13.18
N ILE A 31 -7.71 -9.63 11.90
CA ILE A 31 -6.84 -8.99 10.89
C ILE A 31 -7.06 -7.48 10.83
N ILE A 32 -8.28 -7.02 11.02
CA ILE A 32 -8.65 -5.64 10.68
C ILE A 32 -7.87 -4.59 11.46
N THR A 33 -7.70 -4.77 12.76
CA THR A 33 -7.00 -3.77 13.57
C THR A 33 -5.50 -3.68 13.22
N PRO A 34 -4.75 -4.79 13.17
CA PRO A 34 -3.37 -4.69 12.76
C PRO A 34 -3.20 -4.26 11.31
N LEU A 35 -4.14 -4.63 10.43
CA LEU A 35 -4.09 -4.19 9.05
C LEU A 35 -4.24 -2.67 8.94
N ASN A 36 -5.19 -2.09 9.66
CA ASN A 36 -5.37 -0.65 9.67
C ASN A 36 -4.13 0.08 10.20
N LYS A 37 -3.48 -0.49 11.20
CA LYS A 37 -2.24 0.10 11.72
C LYS A 37 -1.15 0.11 10.65
N LEU A 38 -1.01 -0.96 9.89
CA LEU A 38 -0.04 -1.02 8.81
C LEU A 38 -0.37 -0.01 7.71
N ILE A 39 -1.65 0.13 7.40
CA ILE A 39 -2.11 1.12 6.41
C ILE A 39 -1.75 2.54 6.86
N GLU A 40 -1.96 2.86 8.13
CA GLU A 40 -1.59 4.17 8.67
C GLU A 40 -0.09 4.42 8.59
N GLN A 41 0.71 3.44 8.96
CA GLN A 41 2.17 3.54 8.86
C GLN A 41 2.61 3.75 7.42
N ARG A 42 1.99 3.04 6.51
CA ARG A 42 2.27 3.17 5.09
C ARG A 42 1.92 4.58 4.59
N GLN A 43 0.79 5.12 5.03
CA GLN A 43 0.39 6.46 4.65
C GLN A 43 1.38 7.51 5.14
N GLU A 44 1.89 7.36 6.35
CA GLU A 44 2.92 8.27 6.85
C GLU A 44 4.17 8.25 5.97
N CYS A 45 4.59 7.06 5.52
CA CYS A 45 5.73 6.95 4.61
C CYS A 45 5.46 7.62 3.27
N ILE A 46 4.25 7.42 2.74
CA ILE A 46 3.85 8.03 1.46
C ILE A 46 3.85 9.55 1.58
N ASP A 47 3.30 10.09 2.67
CA ASP A 47 3.25 11.53 2.88
C ASP A 47 4.65 12.14 2.96
N LYS A 48 5.53 11.50 3.69
CA LYS A 48 6.93 11.96 3.77
C LYS A 48 7.61 11.88 2.40
N MET A 49 7.35 10.83 1.67
CA MET A 49 7.93 10.67 0.34
C MET A 49 7.44 11.76 -0.61
N ASN A 50 6.15 12.09 -0.53
CA ASN A 50 5.59 13.15 -1.35
C ASN A 50 6.24 14.51 -1.03
N GLU A 51 6.47 14.79 0.25
CA GLU A 51 7.17 16.01 0.63
C GLU A 51 8.59 16.06 0.04
N LEU A 52 9.32 14.96 0.17
CA LEU A 52 10.68 14.91 -0.35
C LEU A 52 10.71 15.01 -1.87
N MET A 53 9.76 14.35 -2.53
CA MET A 53 9.69 14.37 -3.99
C MET A 53 9.35 15.75 -4.52
N SER A 54 8.54 16.52 -3.80
CA SER A 54 8.18 17.86 -4.24
C SER A 54 9.38 18.81 -4.27
N ASP A 55 10.41 18.51 -3.48
CA ASP A 55 11.61 19.33 -3.43
C ASP A 55 12.67 18.91 -4.45
N LEU A 56 12.44 17.83 -5.18
CA LEU A 56 13.41 17.34 -6.14
C LEU A 56 13.24 18.02 -7.50
N SER A 57 14.38 18.30 -8.14
CA SER A 57 14.38 18.75 -9.54
C SER A 57 14.00 17.61 -10.47
N PRO A 58 13.59 17.92 -11.72
CA PRO A 58 13.32 16.85 -12.69
C PRO A 58 14.51 15.91 -12.91
N GLU A 59 15.72 16.46 -12.89
CA GLU A 59 16.93 15.65 -13.04
C GLU A 59 17.13 14.70 -11.88
N GLN A 60 16.85 15.16 -10.66
CA GLN A 60 16.93 14.29 -9.47
C GLN A 60 15.89 13.19 -9.50
N LYS A 61 14.69 13.48 -9.99
CA LYS A 61 13.65 12.46 -10.15
C LYS A 61 14.06 11.38 -11.15
N ILE A 62 14.68 11.79 -12.25
CA ILE A 62 15.21 10.85 -13.24
C ILE A 62 16.32 9.99 -12.61
N ALA A 63 17.18 10.60 -11.81
CA ALA A 63 18.25 9.87 -11.13
C ALA A 63 17.69 8.81 -10.17
N LEU A 64 16.58 9.08 -9.50
CA LEU A 64 15.92 8.09 -8.65
C LEU A 64 15.51 6.86 -9.44
N THR A 65 14.97 7.04 -10.63
CA THR A 65 14.62 5.93 -11.51
C THR A 65 15.84 5.04 -11.76
N GLY A 66 16.98 5.64 -12.00
CA GLY A 66 18.22 4.90 -12.19
C GLY A 66 18.73 4.17 -10.96
N LEU A 67 18.25 4.54 -9.77
CA LEU A 67 18.62 3.86 -8.53
C LEU A 67 17.73 2.66 -8.20
N GLY A 68 16.76 2.34 -9.05
CA GLY A 68 15.94 1.16 -8.88
C GLY A 68 14.61 1.41 -8.18
N THR A 69 14.17 2.66 -8.04
CA THR A 69 12.88 2.95 -7.43
C THR A 69 11.73 2.33 -8.20
N ASP A 70 11.82 2.33 -9.53
CA ASP A 70 10.77 1.75 -10.37
C ASP A 70 10.60 0.26 -10.10
N ALA A 71 11.71 -0.46 -9.96
CA ALA A 71 11.68 -1.88 -9.65
C ALA A 71 11.06 -2.14 -8.28
N MET A 72 11.40 -1.31 -7.29
CA MET A 72 10.79 -1.42 -5.96
C MET A 72 9.30 -1.18 -6.00
N ILE A 73 8.87 -0.16 -6.72
CA ILE A 73 7.46 0.17 -6.86
C ILE A 73 6.71 -0.98 -7.52
N GLU A 74 7.27 -1.58 -8.56
CA GLU A 74 6.65 -2.73 -9.20
C GLU A 74 6.50 -3.90 -8.24
N ARG A 75 7.50 -4.17 -7.41
CA ARG A 75 7.39 -5.21 -6.40
C ARG A 75 6.30 -4.91 -5.38
N ILE A 76 6.22 -3.66 -4.93
CA ILE A 76 5.17 -3.23 -4.00
C ILE A 76 3.79 -3.44 -4.62
N LEU A 77 3.62 -3.04 -5.86
CA LEU A 77 2.34 -3.19 -6.55
C LEU A 77 1.96 -4.65 -6.74
N HIS A 78 2.93 -5.49 -7.03
CA HIS A 78 2.69 -6.93 -7.14
C HIS A 78 2.23 -7.51 -5.80
N ILE A 79 2.89 -7.14 -4.72
CA ILE A 79 2.53 -7.58 -3.38
C ILE A 79 1.12 -7.09 -3.03
N ASP A 80 0.81 -5.84 -3.36
CA ASP A 80 -0.52 -5.26 -3.11
C ASP A 80 -1.62 -6.01 -3.84
N ARG A 81 -1.39 -6.37 -5.09
CA ARG A 81 -2.38 -7.15 -5.86
C ARG A 81 -2.63 -8.50 -5.21
N GLU A 82 -1.58 -9.14 -4.73
CA GLU A 82 -1.70 -10.42 -4.06
C GLU A 82 -2.45 -10.27 -2.73
N SER A 83 -2.15 -9.24 -1.96
CA SER A 83 -2.87 -8.96 -0.72
C SER A 83 -4.36 -8.74 -0.96
N GLN A 84 -4.70 -7.98 -1.99
CA GLN A 84 -6.09 -7.71 -2.33
C GLN A 84 -6.80 -8.98 -2.77
N ARG A 85 -6.14 -9.82 -3.55
CA ARG A 85 -6.71 -11.10 -3.97
C ARG A 85 -7.05 -11.96 -2.76
N VAL A 86 -6.12 -12.08 -1.82
CA VAL A 86 -6.34 -12.88 -0.62
C VAL A 86 -7.46 -12.30 0.23
N LEU A 87 -7.48 -10.97 0.40
CA LEU A 87 -8.56 -10.31 1.14
C LEU A 87 -9.92 -10.56 0.53
N GLN A 88 -10.02 -10.50 -0.79
CA GLN A 88 -11.28 -10.76 -1.47
C GLN A 88 -11.74 -12.20 -1.25
N GLU A 89 -10.82 -13.15 -1.23
CA GLU A 89 -11.14 -14.53 -0.90
C GLU A 89 -11.68 -14.68 0.52
N ILE A 90 -11.05 -13.98 1.47
CA ILE A 90 -11.50 -14.00 2.86
C ILE A 90 -12.91 -13.40 2.96
N ILE A 91 -13.14 -12.29 2.28
CA ILE A 91 -14.44 -11.63 2.25
C ILE A 91 -15.51 -12.57 1.71
N LYS A 92 -15.24 -13.24 0.61
CA LYS A 92 -16.18 -14.19 0.03
C LYS A 92 -16.46 -15.36 0.96
N ALA A 93 -15.42 -15.86 1.63
CA ALA A 93 -15.56 -16.99 2.53
C ALA A 93 -16.36 -16.64 3.79
N THR A 94 -16.25 -15.41 4.27
CA THR A 94 -16.92 -14.99 5.49
C THR A 94 -18.36 -14.52 5.29
N GLY A 95 -18.70 -14.16 4.06
CA GLY A 95 -20.09 -13.85 3.67
C GLY A 95 -20.72 -12.65 4.32
N ASN A 96 -20.88 -12.67 5.62
CA ASN A 96 -21.69 -11.70 6.32
C ASN A 96 -20.96 -10.58 7.03
N LYS A 97 -19.73 -10.32 6.68
CA LYS A 97 -18.99 -9.27 7.38
C LYS A 97 -18.94 -8.01 6.55
N LEU A 98 -20.12 -7.64 6.07
CA LEU A 98 -20.27 -6.51 5.15
C LEU A 98 -19.76 -5.20 5.70
N VAL A 99 -19.99 -4.95 6.99
CA VAL A 99 -19.55 -3.68 7.60
C VAL A 99 -18.03 -3.55 7.52
N LYS A 100 -17.34 -4.61 7.86
CA LYS A 100 -15.87 -4.60 7.84
C LYS A 100 -15.33 -4.56 6.42
N VAL A 101 -16.01 -5.23 5.50
CA VAL A 101 -15.68 -5.14 4.08
C VAL A 101 -15.78 -3.70 3.59
N GLN A 102 -16.84 -3.03 3.98
CA GLN A 102 -17.03 -1.63 3.60
C GLN A 102 -15.95 -0.74 4.19
N ASP A 103 -15.57 -0.98 5.43
CA ASP A 103 -14.50 -0.21 6.07
C ASP A 103 -13.17 -0.40 5.33
N MET A 104 -12.88 -1.61 4.90
CA MET A 104 -11.68 -1.87 4.12
C MET A 104 -11.73 -1.21 2.75
N LYS A 105 -12.88 -1.21 2.11
CA LYS A 105 -13.06 -0.49 0.85
C LYS A 105 -12.88 1.00 1.03
N LYS A 106 -13.36 1.55 2.14
CA LYS A 106 -13.13 2.96 2.45
C LYS A 106 -11.65 3.25 2.64
N ALA A 107 -10.93 2.38 3.32
CA ALA A 107 -9.50 2.54 3.49
C ALA A 107 -8.79 2.56 2.13
N ASN A 108 -9.14 1.62 1.26
CA ASN A 108 -8.57 1.58 -0.09
C ASN A 108 -8.90 2.86 -0.87
N ARG A 109 -10.11 3.36 -0.74
CA ARG A 109 -10.50 4.61 -1.39
C ARG A 109 -9.73 5.80 -0.86
N ALA A 110 -9.48 5.81 0.46
CA ALA A 110 -8.68 6.88 1.05
C ALA A 110 -7.27 6.90 0.47
N TYR A 111 -6.73 5.74 0.11
CA TYR A 111 -5.39 5.66 -0.47
C TYR A 111 -5.34 5.80 -1.97
N GLY A 112 -6.42 5.53 -2.67
CA GLY A 112 -6.41 5.58 -4.12
C GLY A 112 -7.71 5.97 -4.74
N GLY A 113 -8.76 5.97 -3.96
CA GLY A 113 -10.06 6.43 -4.41
C GLY A 113 -10.78 5.53 -5.38
N GLN A 114 -10.18 4.49 -5.85
CA GLN A 114 -10.77 3.68 -6.90
C GLN A 114 -10.93 2.25 -6.44
N ASP A 115 -11.87 1.57 -7.06
CA ASP A 115 -12.05 0.17 -6.82
C ASP A 115 -10.94 -0.66 -7.43
N GLU A 116 -10.20 -0.10 -8.32
CA GLU A 116 -9.14 -0.81 -8.94
C GLU A 116 -7.94 -0.90 -8.04
N PRO A 117 -7.41 -2.08 -7.88
CA PRO A 117 -6.17 -2.32 -7.18
C PRO A 117 -5.09 -1.69 -7.95
N THR A 118 -4.56 -0.72 -7.57
CA THR A 118 -3.86 -0.24 -8.59
C THR A 118 -2.63 0.42 -8.30
N GLU A 119 -1.91 0.48 -9.29
CA GLU A 119 -0.82 1.38 -9.46
C GLU A 119 -1.24 2.78 -9.12
N ALA A 120 -2.47 3.11 -9.50
CA ALA A 120 -3.02 4.43 -9.28
C ALA A 120 -3.12 4.80 -7.82
N TRP A 121 -3.53 3.91 -6.93
CA TRP A 121 -3.68 4.32 -5.55
C TRP A 121 -2.36 4.67 -4.88
N PHE A 122 -1.26 4.15 -5.37
CA PHE A 122 0.05 4.51 -4.85
C PHE A 122 0.50 5.90 -5.34
N PHE A 123 0.27 6.20 -6.62
CA PHE A 123 0.77 7.43 -7.21
C PHE A 123 -0.23 8.56 -7.27
N ASP A 124 -1.49 8.27 -7.47
CA ASP A 124 -2.52 9.31 -7.52
C ASP A 124 -2.65 10.03 -6.20
N HIS A 125 -2.27 9.39 -5.13
CA HIS A 125 -2.28 9.98 -3.82
C HIS A 125 -1.38 11.21 -3.73
N LYS A 126 -0.49 11.35 -4.63
CA LYS A 126 0.38 12.52 -4.70
C LYS A 126 -0.31 13.77 -5.19
N ARG A 127 -1.43 13.62 -5.76
CA ARG A 127 -2.14 14.71 -6.36
C ARG A 127 -3.17 15.27 -5.43
#